data_29be05f958cff33d946544f5ed866d23
#
_entry.id   29be05f958cff33d946544f5ed866d23
#
_cell.length_a   1.000
_cell.length_b   1.000
_cell.length_c   1.000
_cell.angle_alpha   90.00
_cell.angle_beta   90.00
_cell.angle_gamma   90.00
#
_symmetry.space_group_name_H-M   'P 1'
#
loop_
_entity.id
_entity.type
_entity.pdbx_description
1 polymer ?
#
loop_
_entity_poly.entity_id
_entity_poly.type
_entity_poly.pdbx_seq_one_letter_code
_entity_poly.pdbx_strand_id
1 'polypeptide(L)'
;MLSELNLKEYVTKGDLIVKLKDGNIIAPFSGVLGYRGLTEDVLGTDSSIIITLDDISIIYSDLKIPEVFASAMKKGLPIEAKFSGYKNKIYYGQIDGVSSRINAETRSLLTRIKINNENFELIPGSLLEVVVKFNVRNSLGVPDTSLILEGSNAYVYKVSKDNTANKTEVKIGIRDSGYVEIISGLNQGDIIVAEGLKKVRPRGKINPIEKGKEKSASNWKKKAKTRKNDAKKGKFDWLKKLNIFKKSDTEKKGK
;
A
#
# COMPACT_ATOMS: atom_id res chain seq x y z
N MET A 1 28.79 -35.09 12.79
CA MET A 1 28.57 -33.75 13.39
C MET A 1 27.81 -32.94 12.36
N LEU A 2 26.51 -32.82 12.53
CA LEU A 2 25.73 -31.94 11.69
C LEU A 2 26.00 -30.52 12.22
N SER A 3 26.66 -29.67 11.42
CA SER A 3 26.81 -28.26 11.76
C SER A 3 25.42 -27.65 12.04
N GLU A 4 25.31 -26.75 13.02
CA GLU A 4 24.09 -26.02 13.35
C GLU A 4 23.61 -25.28 12.12
N LEU A 5 22.75 -25.91 11.30
CA LEU A 5 22.07 -25.29 10.19
C LEU A 5 20.96 -24.42 10.76
N ASN A 6 21.14 -23.12 10.70
CA ASN A 6 20.12 -22.15 11.11
C ASN A 6 18.93 -22.24 10.16
N LEU A 7 17.75 -22.48 10.70
CA LEU A 7 16.48 -22.36 9.97
C LEU A 7 16.40 -20.95 9.34
N LYS A 8 16.04 -20.88 8.04
CA LYS A 8 16.02 -19.68 7.21
C LYS A 8 17.39 -19.16 6.76
N GLU A 9 18.41 -19.99 6.79
CA GLU A 9 19.70 -19.65 6.20
C GLU A 9 19.61 -19.71 4.68
N TYR A 10 20.17 -18.68 4.01
CA TYR A 10 20.33 -18.69 2.56
C TYR A 10 21.59 -19.47 2.20
N VAL A 11 21.43 -20.41 1.28
CA VAL A 11 22.54 -21.20 0.74
C VAL A 11 22.67 -20.99 -0.76
N THR A 12 23.89 -21.08 -1.26
CA THR A 12 24.18 -20.99 -2.69
C THR A 12 24.29 -22.37 -3.30
N LYS A 13 24.04 -22.47 -4.60
CA LYS A 13 24.22 -23.73 -5.33
C LYS A 13 25.63 -24.28 -5.11
N GLY A 14 25.72 -25.54 -4.68
CA GLY A 14 26.98 -26.24 -4.40
C GLY A 14 27.38 -26.23 -2.93
N ASP A 15 26.72 -25.42 -2.08
CA ASP A 15 27.02 -25.43 -0.64
C ASP A 15 26.65 -26.77 0.00
N LEU A 16 27.43 -27.17 0.97
CA LEU A 16 27.19 -28.39 1.76
C LEU A 16 26.04 -28.16 2.72
N ILE A 17 24.90 -28.85 2.52
CA ILE A 17 23.74 -28.76 3.40
C ILE A 17 23.84 -29.75 4.57
N VAL A 18 24.11 -31.01 4.25
CA VAL A 18 24.18 -32.09 5.24
C VAL A 18 25.33 -33.05 4.92
N LYS A 19 26.09 -33.42 5.94
CA LYS A 19 27.10 -34.46 5.85
C LYS A 19 26.53 -35.77 6.41
N LEU A 20 26.42 -36.79 5.57
CA LEU A 20 26.00 -38.14 5.94
C LEU A 20 27.21 -39.07 6.03
N LYS A 21 27.02 -40.27 6.60
CA LYS A 21 28.07 -41.29 6.65
C LYS A 21 28.48 -41.78 5.25
N ASP A 22 27.48 -41.91 4.37
CA ASP A 22 27.62 -42.51 3.04
C ASP A 22 27.69 -41.45 1.91
N GLY A 23 27.78 -40.15 2.25
CA GLY A 23 27.87 -39.09 1.26
C GLY A 23 27.52 -37.72 1.81
N ASN A 24 27.55 -36.72 0.92
CA ASN A 24 27.22 -35.33 1.24
C ASN A 24 25.99 -34.90 0.46
N ILE A 25 25.08 -34.16 1.08
CA ILE A 25 23.99 -33.48 0.43
C ILE A 25 24.41 -32.03 0.19
N ILE A 26 24.48 -31.65 -1.07
CA ILE A 26 24.82 -30.29 -1.52
C ILE A 26 23.59 -29.59 -2.09
N ALA A 27 23.55 -28.25 -2.03
CA ALA A 27 22.48 -27.45 -2.58
C ALA A 27 22.43 -27.60 -4.11
N PRO A 28 21.35 -28.10 -4.71
CA PRO A 28 21.22 -28.23 -6.16
C PRO A 28 20.97 -26.86 -6.83
N PHE A 29 20.45 -25.90 -6.08
CA PHE A 29 20.22 -24.49 -6.48
C PHE A 29 20.34 -23.59 -5.25
N SER A 30 20.43 -22.27 -5.46
CA SER A 30 20.48 -21.29 -4.38
C SER A 30 19.09 -21.03 -3.83
N GLY A 31 18.95 -20.94 -2.51
CA GLY A 31 17.63 -20.76 -1.89
C GLY A 31 17.71 -20.64 -0.38
N VAL A 32 16.55 -20.66 0.26
CA VAL A 32 16.40 -20.59 1.71
C VAL A 32 16.10 -21.98 2.26
N LEU A 33 16.86 -22.39 3.27
CA LEU A 33 16.61 -23.64 3.97
C LEU A 33 15.34 -23.52 4.81
N GLY A 34 14.45 -24.48 4.63
CA GLY A 34 13.18 -24.57 5.35
C GLY A 34 13.26 -25.47 6.58
N TYR A 35 12.17 -26.18 6.83
CA TYR A 35 12.03 -27.04 7.99
C TYR A 35 12.93 -28.29 7.87
N ARG A 36 13.62 -28.62 8.95
CA ARG A 36 14.38 -29.87 9.09
C ARG A 36 13.44 -30.98 9.55
N GLY A 37 13.31 -32.03 8.73
CA GLY A 37 12.39 -33.15 8.99
C GLY A 37 12.99 -34.25 9.88
N LEU A 38 14.32 -34.37 9.88
CA LEU A 38 15.03 -35.37 10.68
C LEU A 38 15.97 -34.73 11.70
N THR A 39 16.03 -35.32 12.89
CA THR A 39 17.02 -34.97 13.93
C THR A 39 18.29 -35.77 13.73
N GLU A 40 19.35 -35.41 14.44
CA GLU A 40 20.62 -36.16 14.46
C GLU A 40 20.39 -37.58 14.98
N ASP A 41 21.21 -38.51 14.48
CA ASP A 41 21.23 -39.92 14.86
C ASP A 41 19.95 -40.72 14.59
N VAL A 42 19.02 -40.18 13.79
CA VAL A 42 17.85 -40.93 13.33
C VAL A 42 18.15 -41.58 11.98
N LEU A 43 17.83 -42.88 11.88
CA LEU A 43 17.88 -43.60 10.61
C LEU A 43 16.74 -43.10 9.71
N GLY A 44 17.12 -42.47 8.61
CA GLY A 44 16.17 -42.09 7.55
C GLY A 44 15.95 -43.27 6.60
N THR A 45 14.79 -43.25 5.96
CA THR A 45 14.49 -44.11 4.81
C THR A 45 14.64 -43.29 3.52
N ASP A 46 14.67 -43.94 2.37
CA ASP A 46 14.78 -43.27 1.05
C ASP A 46 13.69 -42.22 0.77
N SER A 47 12.57 -42.31 1.49
CA SER A 47 11.45 -41.35 1.42
C SER A 47 11.46 -40.28 2.50
N SER A 48 12.45 -40.28 3.40
CA SER A 48 12.50 -39.31 4.50
C SER A 48 12.92 -37.92 4.01
N ILE A 49 12.16 -36.90 4.36
CA ILE A 49 12.52 -35.51 4.11
C ILE A 49 13.53 -35.08 5.17
N ILE A 50 14.75 -34.78 4.75
CA ILE A 50 15.82 -34.32 5.64
C ILE A 50 15.69 -32.84 5.92
N ILE A 51 15.58 -32.03 4.83
CA ILE A 51 15.41 -30.59 4.88
C ILE A 51 14.74 -30.15 3.58
N THR A 52 14.00 -29.04 3.63
CA THR A 52 13.47 -28.40 2.41
C THR A 52 14.39 -27.26 1.98
N LEU A 53 14.51 -27.04 0.68
CA LEU A 53 15.22 -25.92 0.08
C LEU A 53 14.29 -25.25 -0.91
N ASP A 54 13.96 -23.98 -0.66
CA ASP A 54 12.98 -23.23 -1.42
C ASP A 54 13.65 -22.02 -2.11
N ASP A 55 13.48 -21.91 -3.43
CA ASP A 55 13.79 -20.67 -4.14
C ASP A 55 12.61 -19.72 -4.02
N ILE A 56 12.74 -18.77 -3.12
CA ILE A 56 11.74 -17.71 -2.88
C ILE A 56 12.19 -16.34 -3.38
N SER A 57 13.17 -16.28 -4.25
CA SER A 57 13.67 -15.04 -4.86
C SER A 57 12.61 -14.34 -5.71
N ILE A 58 11.68 -15.11 -6.27
CA ILE A 58 10.53 -14.63 -7.01
C ILE A 58 9.28 -15.31 -6.45
N ILE A 59 8.29 -14.50 -6.10
CA ILE A 59 6.99 -15.00 -5.66
C ILE A 59 6.00 -14.92 -6.81
N TYR A 60 5.35 -16.03 -7.09
CA TYR A 60 4.23 -16.11 -8.02
C TYR A 60 2.92 -16.21 -7.24
N SER A 61 1.89 -15.51 -7.74
CA SER A 61 0.53 -15.64 -7.21
C SER A 61 -0.47 -15.65 -8.35
N ASP A 62 -1.50 -16.47 -8.22
CA ASP A 62 -2.56 -16.61 -9.21
C ASP A 62 -3.79 -15.83 -8.74
N LEU A 63 -4.18 -14.84 -9.56
CA LEU A 63 -5.32 -13.98 -9.32
C LEU A 63 -6.51 -14.43 -10.19
N LYS A 64 -7.71 -14.41 -9.63
CA LYS A 64 -8.96 -14.61 -10.37
C LYS A 64 -9.56 -13.24 -10.69
N ILE A 65 -9.35 -12.76 -11.91
CA ILE A 65 -9.83 -11.46 -12.37
C ILE A 65 -11.24 -11.61 -12.97
N PRO A 66 -12.24 -10.82 -12.55
CA PRO A 66 -13.57 -10.86 -13.14
C PRO A 66 -13.55 -10.62 -14.64
N GLU A 67 -14.43 -11.31 -15.40
CA GLU A 67 -14.52 -11.29 -16.86
C GLU A 67 -14.61 -9.87 -17.43
N VAL A 68 -15.29 -8.95 -16.74
CA VAL A 68 -15.44 -7.55 -17.17
C VAL A 68 -14.11 -6.80 -17.33
N PHE A 69 -13.05 -7.27 -16.69
CA PHE A 69 -11.71 -6.69 -16.79
C PHE A 69 -10.77 -7.50 -17.68
N ALA A 70 -11.23 -8.62 -18.25
CA ALA A 70 -10.38 -9.54 -19.00
C ALA A 70 -9.66 -8.87 -20.18
N SER A 71 -10.36 -7.99 -20.92
CA SER A 71 -9.79 -7.27 -22.08
C SER A 71 -8.64 -6.31 -21.71
N ALA A 72 -8.61 -5.86 -20.45
CA ALA A 72 -7.57 -4.95 -19.97
C ALA A 72 -6.33 -5.70 -19.46
N MET A 73 -6.44 -6.99 -19.14
CA MET A 73 -5.34 -7.78 -18.58
C MET A 73 -4.34 -8.19 -19.66
N LYS A 74 -3.07 -7.78 -19.45
CA LYS A 74 -1.97 -8.09 -20.39
C LYS A 74 -0.71 -8.39 -19.60
N LYS A 75 0.14 -9.26 -20.15
CA LYS A 75 1.48 -9.49 -19.61
C LYS A 75 2.26 -8.16 -19.51
N GLY A 76 2.97 -7.99 -18.40
CA GLY A 76 3.77 -6.78 -18.13
C GLY A 76 3.02 -5.65 -17.46
N LEU A 77 1.70 -5.73 -17.23
CA LEU A 77 0.98 -4.72 -16.45
C LEU A 77 1.54 -4.65 -15.03
N PRO A 78 1.83 -3.43 -14.53
CA PRO A 78 2.33 -3.25 -13.17
C PRO A 78 1.27 -3.59 -12.12
N ILE A 79 1.73 -4.18 -11.02
CA ILE A 79 0.92 -4.44 -9.84
C ILE A 79 1.60 -3.88 -8.60
N GLU A 80 0.79 -3.52 -7.63
CA GLU A 80 1.21 -3.23 -6.26
C GLU A 80 0.63 -4.29 -5.34
N ALA A 81 1.45 -4.84 -4.47
CA ALA A 81 1.03 -5.84 -3.51
C ALA A 81 1.37 -5.40 -2.09
N LYS A 82 0.47 -5.68 -1.15
CA LYS A 82 0.69 -5.49 0.27
C LYS A 82 0.66 -6.83 0.96
N PHE A 83 1.63 -7.06 1.81
CA PHE A 83 1.71 -8.25 2.65
C PHE A 83 1.33 -7.89 4.09
N SER A 84 0.43 -8.65 4.68
CA SER A 84 -0.07 -8.38 6.03
C SER A 84 1.00 -8.44 7.13
N GLY A 85 2.09 -9.18 6.88
CA GLY A 85 3.24 -9.28 7.79
C GLY A 85 4.05 -7.99 7.92
N TYR A 86 4.02 -7.12 6.91
CA TYR A 86 4.74 -5.84 6.91
C TYR A 86 3.77 -4.68 6.66
N LYS A 87 3.33 -4.04 7.74
CA LYS A 87 2.45 -2.88 7.66
C LYS A 87 3.14 -1.73 6.90
N ASN A 88 2.41 -1.13 5.95
CA ASN A 88 2.84 0.03 5.16
C ASN A 88 3.96 -0.22 4.12
N LYS A 89 4.37 -1.48 3.86
CA LYS A 89 5.30 -1.80 2.78
C LYS A 89 4.53 -2.23 1.53
N ILE A 90 4.91 -1.64 0.39
CA ILE A 90 4.34 -1.96 -0.92
C ILE A 90 5.41 -2.71 -1.71
N TYR A 91 5.05 -3.85 -2.25
CA TYR A 91 5.87 -4.65 -3.15
C TYR A 91 5.39 -4.42 -4.56
N TYR A 92 6.33 -4.20 -5.47
CA TYR A 92 6.03 -3.98 -6.87
C TYR A 92 6.28 -5.25 -7.67
N GLY A 93 5.40 -5.52 -8.60
CA GLY A 93 5.50 -6.66 -9.48
C GLY A 93 4.81 -6.38 -10.81
N GLN A 94 4.60 -7.43 -11.57
CA GLN A 94 3.92 -7.34 -12.86
C GLN A 94 3.13 -8.62 -13.17
N ILE A 95 2.20 -8.53 -14.10
CA ILE A 95 1.54 -9.69 -14.66
C ILE A 95 2.56 -10.48 -15.48
N ASP A 96 2.76 -11.74 -15.13
CA ASP A 96 3.65 -12.66 -15.84
C ASP A 96 2.92 -13.42 -16.96
N GLY A 97 1.67 -13.80 -16.74
CA GLY A 97 0.87 -14.49 -17.70
C GLY A 97 -0.63 -14.34 -17.47
N VAL A 98 -1.38 -14.46 -18.55
CA VAL A 98 -2.85 -14.40 -18.55
C VAL A 98 -3.36 -15.64 -19.23
N SER A 99 -4.34 -16.31 -18.64
CA SER A 99 -4.99 -17.48 -19.27
C SER A 99 -5.65 -17.10 -20.58
N SER A 100 -5.65 -18.03 -21.53
CA SER A 100 -6.37 -17.88 -22.81
C SER A 100 -7.88 -18.14 -22.70
N ARG A 101 -8.36 -18.60 -21.54
CA ARG A 101 -9.75 -18.99 -21.32
C ARG A 101 -10.30 -18.40 -20.03
N ILE A 102 -11.56 -18.01 -20.07
CA ILE A 102 -12.33 -17.63 -18.89
C ILE A 102 -12.91 -18.92 -18.29
N ASN A 103 -12.81 -19.06 -16.98
CA ASN A 103 -13.51 -20.11 -16.27
C ASN A 103 -15.01 -19.79 -16.27
N ALA A 104 -15.82 -20.65 -16.90
CA ALA A 104 -17.25 -20.40 -17.06
C ALA A 104 -18.04 -20.50 -15.74
N GLU A 105 -17.56 -21.27 -14.78
CA GLU A 105 -18.19 -21.45 -13.47
C GLU A 105 -18.01 -20.22 -12.59
N THR A 106 -16.76 -19.72 -12.52
CA THR A 106 -16.42 -18.58 -11.66
C THR A 106 -16.47 -17.23 -12.37
N ARG A 107 -16.72 -17.21 -13.69
CA ARG A 107 -16.70 -16.01 -14.55
C ARG A 107 -15.45 -15.17 -14.33
N SER A 108 -14.30 -15.84 -14.25
CA SER A 108 -13.02 -15.21 -13.99
C SER A 108 -11.91 -15.67 -14.93
N LEU A 109 -10.97 -14.77 -15.17
CA LEU A 109 -9.74 -14.98 -15.91
C LEU A 109 -8.60 -15.25 -14.95
N LEU A 110 -7.94 -16.40 -15.06
CA LEU A 110 -6.76 -16.70 -14.27
C LEU A 110 -5.58 -15.87 -14.77
N THR A 111 -4.98 -15.12 -13.87
CA THR A 111 -3.87 -14.21 -14.17
C THR A 111 -2.75 -14.44 -13.18
N ARG A 112 -1.57 -14.82 -13.67
CA ARG A 112 -0.39 -15.02 -12.84
C ARG A 112 0.41 -13.74 -12.74
N ILE A 113 0.74 -13.34 -11.53
CA ILE A 113 1.65 -12.24 -11.23
C ILE A 113 2.99 -12.77 -10.73
N LYS A 114 4.04 -11.98 -10.92
CA LYS A 114 5.34 -12.20 -10.31
C LYS A 114 5.81 -10.97 -9.55
N ILE A 115 6.42 -11.20 -8.40
CA ILE A 115 6.97 -10.17 -7.51
C ILE A 115 8.39 -10.58 -7.17
N ASN A 116 9.36 -9.68 -7.36
CA ASN A 116 10.74 -9.91 -6.92
C ASN A 116 10.79 -9.84 -5.39
N ASN A 117 11.46 -10.80 -4.78
CA ASN A 117 11.56 -10.96 -3.32
C ASN A 117 13.02 -11.00 -2.89
N GLU A 118 13.78 -9.97 -3.28
CA GLU A 118 15.24 -9.90 -3.08
C GLU A 118 15.65 -10.00 -1.59
N ASN A 119 14.80 -9.52 -0.70
CA ASN A 119 15.04 -9.54 0.75
C ASN A 119 14.41 -10.75 1.45
N PHE A 120 13.82 -11.69 0.71
CA PHE A 120 13.14 -12.89 1.25
C PHE A 120 12.05 -12.59 2.29
N GLU A 121 11.43 -11.42 2.21
CA GLU A 121 10.39 -10.96 3.15
C GLU A 121 9.02 -11.57 2.87
N LEU A 122 8.71 -11.82 1.60
CA LEU A 122 7.47 -12.47 1.21
C LEU A 122 7.62 -13.98 1.40
N ILE A 123 6.74 -14.54 2.20
CA ILE A 123 6.73 -15.97 2.52
C ILE A 123 5.65 -16.65 1.65
N PRO A 124 5.99 -17.71 0.90
CA PRO A 124 5.01 -18.49 0.14
C PRO A 124 3.85 -18.96 1.02
N GLY A 125 2.63 -18.94 0.48
CA GLY A 125 1.41 -19.26 1.22
C GLY A 125 0.81 -18.10 2.02
N SER A 126 1.45 -16.94 2.03
CA SER A 126 0.93 -15.75 2.71
C SER A 126 -0.17 -15.05 1.90
N LEU A 127 -1.06 -14.37 2.63
CA LEU A 127 -2.09 -13.51 2.02
C LEU A 127 -1.47 -12.23 1.48
N LEU A 128 -1.73 -11.94 0.20
CA LEU A 128 -1.37 -10.69 -0.46
C LEU A 128 -2.64 -9.93 -0.88
N GLU A 129 -2.69 -8.65 -0.56
CA GLU A 129 -3.64 -7.71 -1.16
C GLU A 129 -2.98 -7.14 -2.42
N VAL A 130 -3.59 -7.35 -3.58
CA VAL A 130 -3.00 -6.96 -4.87
C VAL A 130 -3.87 -5.94 -5.59
N VAL A 131 -3.25 -4.86 -6.02
CA VAL A 131 -3.85 -3.82 -6.88
C VAL A 131 -3.22 -3.90 -8.25
N VAL A 132 -4.02 -4.18 -9.27
CA VAL A 132 -3.59 -4.19 -10.68
C VAL A 132 -3.88 -2.82 -11.29
N LYS A 133 -2.86 -2.13 -11.78
CA LYS A 133 -2.99 -0.82 -12.41
C LYS A 133 -3.10 -0.97 -13.92
N PHE A 134 -4.24 -0.62 -14.48
CA PHE A 134 -4.48 -0.63 -15.91
C PHE A 134 -5.14 0.68 -16.35
N ASN A 135 -5.04 1.02 -17.65
CA ASN A 135 -5.56 2.27 -18.21
C ASN A 135 -5.09 3.53 -17.44
N VAL A 136 -3.83 3.56 -17.03
CA VAL A 136 -3.25 4.74 -16.37
C VAL A 136 -3.29 5.92 -17.34
N ARG A 137 -4.03 6.96 -16.95
CA ARG A 137 -4.20 8.18 -17.75
C ARG A 137 -4.33 9.38 -16.83
N ASN A 138 -3.98 10.55 -17.35
CA ASN A 138 -4.27 11.80 -16.68
C ASN A 138 -5.71 12.19 -16.98
N SER A 139 -6.52 12.33 -15.96
CA SER A 139 -7.92 12.76 -16.06
C SER A 139 -8.22 13.86 -15.05
N LEU A 140 -9.26 14.65 -15.34
CA LEU A 140 -9.73 15.66 -14.41
C LEU A 140 -10.50 14.96 -13.29
N GLY A 141 -10.07 15.13 -12.03
CA GLY A 141 -10.73 14.57 -10.85
C GLY A 141 -11.32 15.63 -9.96
N VAL A 142 -12.51 15.39 -9.44
CA VAL A 142 -13.15 16.23 -8.42
C VAL A 142 -13.43 15.41 -7.16
N PRO A 143 -13.41 16.02 -5.96
CA PRO A 143 -13.80 15.31 -4.74
C PRO A 143 -15.23 14.75 -4.85
N ASP A 144 -15.46 13.52 -4.39
CA ASP A 144 -16.80 12.90 -4.43
C ASP A 144 -17.86 13.75 -3.70
N THR A 145 -17.43 14.49 -2.66
CA THR A 145 -18.29 15.44 -1.92
C THR A 145 -18.78 16.64 -2.74
N SER A 146 -18.19 16.90 -3.91
CA SER A 146 -18.60 18.01 -4.81
C SER A 146 -19.70 17.64 -5.77
N LEU A 147 -20.05 16.34 -5.87
CA LEU A 147 -21.04 15.84 -6.81
C LEU A 147 -22.46 15.90 -6.26
N ILE A 148 -23.38 16.26 -7.14
CA ILE A 148 -24.82 16.20 -6.91
C ILE A 148 -25.37 15.21 -7.93
N LEU A 149 -25.98 14.14 -7.44
CA LEU A 149 -26.62 13.14 -8.30
C LEU A 149 -28.13 13.39 -8.29
N GLU A 150 -28.71 13.58 -9.46
CA GLU A 150 -30.16 13.74 -9.65
C GLU A 150 -30.63 12.78 -10.74
N GLY A 151 -31.27 11.70 -10.32
CA GLY A 151 -31.62 10.61 -11.22
C GLY A 151 -30.38 10.00 -11.84
N SER A 152 -30.29 10.00 -13.17
CA SER A 152 -29.16 9.48 -13.94
C SER A 152 -28.06 10.52 -14.21
N ASN A 153 -28.30 11.80 -13.87
CA ASN A 153 -27.41 12.89 -14.21
C ASN A 153 -26.56 13.31 -13.00
N ALA A 154 -25.33 13.72 -13.27
CA ALA A 154 -24.41 14.24 -12.28
C ALA A 154 -24.16 15.74 -12.51
N TYR A 155 -24.09 16.49 -11.45
CA TYR A 155 -23.90 17.95 -11.48
C TYR A 155 -22.82 18.35 -10.48
N VAL A 156 -22.17 19.48 -10.77
CA VAL A 156 -21.30 20.20 -9.83
C VAL A 156 -21.70 21.68 -9.80
N TYR A 157 -21.38 22.36 -8.71
CA TYR A 157 -21.47 23.84 -8.71
C TYR A 157 -20.12 24.42 -9.13
N LYS A 158 -20.09 24.98 -10.35
CA LYS A 158 -18.95 25.75 -10.86
C LYS A 158 -19.06 27.18 -10.37
N VAL A 159 -17.99 27.75 -9.86
CA VAL A 159 -17.91 29.09 -9.33
C VAL A 159 -17.41 30.05 -10.41
N SER A 160 -18.21 31.03 -10.77
CA SER A 160 -17.84 32.09 -11.72
C SER A 160 -17.00 33.18 -11.04
N LYS A 161 -16.36 34.03 -11.84
CA LYS A 161 -15.50 35.13 -11.35
C LYS A 161 -16.22 36.15 -10.44
N ASP A 162 -17.51 36.24 -10.56
CA ASP A 162 -18.42 37.08 -9.74
C ASP A 162 -18.90 36.37 -8.44
N ASN A 163 -18.28 35.26 -8.10
CA ASN A 163 -18.64 34.39 -6.97
C ASN A 163 -20.07 33.82 -7.04
N THR A 164 -20.58 33.61 -8.24
CA THR A 164 -21.88 32.97 -8.45
C THR A 164 -21.69 31.47 -8.65
N ALA A 165 -22.48 30.65 -7.96
CA ALA A 165 -22.46 29.20 -8.10
C ALA A 165 -23.42 28.74 -9.21
N ASN A 166 -22.88 28.24 -10.30
CA ASN A 166 -23.66 27.74 -11.43
C ASN A 166 -23.70 26.20 -11.40
N LYS A 167 -24.92 25.66 -11.39
CA LYS A 167 -25.12 24.21 -11.50
C LYS A 167 -24.73 23.76 -12.91
N THR A 168 -23.70 22.95 -13.04
CA THR A 168 -23.14 22.49 -14.32
C THR A 168 -23.27 20.98 -14.39
N GLU A 169 -23.85 20.48 -15.46
CA GLU A 169 -23.94 19.05 -15.72
C GLU A 169 -22.55 18.51 -16.11
N VAL A 170 -22.21 17.33 -15.57
CA VAL A 170 -20.94 16.68 -15.82
C VAL A 170 -21.15 15.20 -16.14
N LYS A 171 -20.34 14.68 -17.04
CA LYS A 171 -20.26 13.24 -17.27
C LYS A 171 -19.14 12.68 -16.40
N ILE A 172 -19.52 11.77 -15.52
CA ILE A 172 -18.58 11.15 -14.57
C ILE A 172 -18.00 9.86 -15.13
N GLY A 173 -16.78 9.55 -14.72
CA GLY A 173 -16.07 8.30 -15.03
C GLY A 173 -15.85 7.46 -13.78
N ILE A 174 -14.61 7.00 -13.61
CA ILE A 174 -14.20 6.11 -12.52
C ILE A 174 -14.16 6.90 -11.20
N ARG A 175 -14.52 6.20 -10.11
CA ARG A 175 -14.33 6.69 -8.74
C ARG A 175 -13.14 5.98 -8.13
N ASP A 176 -12.21 6.76 -7.59
CA ASP A 176 -11.05 6.23 -6.90
C ASP A 176 -10.63 7.14 -5.75
N SER A 177 -10.35 6.54 -4.60
CA SER A 177 -9.74 7.19 -3.42
C SER A 177 -10.41 8.51 -2.98
N GLY A 178 -11.76 8.59 -3.09
CA GLY A 178 -12.55 9.78 -2.71
C GLY A 178 -12.62 10.85 -3.79
N TYR A 179 -12.13 10.57 -4.99
CA TYR A 179 -12.25 11.41 -6.18
C TYR A 179 -13.07 10.72 -7.25
N VAL A 180 -13.72 11.52 -8.07
CA VAL A 180 -14.48 11.05 -9.23
C VAL A 180 -13.92 11.71 -10.48
N GLU A 181 -13.65 10.89 -11.47
CA GLU A 181 -13.22 11.34 -12.78
C GLU A 181 -14.32 12.10 -13.49
N ILE A 182 -13.97 13.22 -14.11
CA ILE A 182 -14.86 14.01 -14.98
C ILE A 182 -14.44 13.80 -16.43
N ILE A 183 -15.29 13.16 -17.19
CA ILE A 183 -15.09 12.91 -18.62
C ILE A 183 -15.38 14.18 -19.44
N SER A 184 -16.44 14.92 -19.05
CA SER A 184 -16.84 16.15 -19.73
C SER A 184 -17.66 17.05 -18.79
N GLY A 185 -17.78 18.36 -19.15
CA GLY A 185 -18.54 19.37 -18.40
C GLY A 185 -17.67 20.31 -17.57
N LEU A 186 -16.40 20.00 -17.32
CA LEU A 186 -15.45 20.88 -16.65
C LEU A 186 -14.16 20.98 -17.45
N ASN A 187 -13.46 22.10 -17.27
CA ASN A 187 -12.10 22.32 -17.79
C ASN A 187 -11.09 22.41 -16.64
N GLN A 188 -9.85 22.12 -16.94
CA GLN A 188 -8.75 22.30 -15.98
C GLN A 188 -8.67 23.78 -15.56
N GLY A 189 -8.60 24.02 -14.25
CA GLY A 189 -8.58 25.36 -13.67
C GLY A 189 -9.97 25.91 -13.29
N ASP A 190 -11.05 25.20 -13.58
CA ASP A 190 -12.37 25.58 -13.10
C ASP A 190 -12.45 25.45 -11.57
N ILE A 191 -13.04 26.45 -10.91
CA ILE A 191 -13.27 26.45 -9.48
C ILE A 191 -14.63 25.83 -9.21
N ILE A 192 -14.68 24.83 -8.34
CA ILE A 192 -15.91 24.14 -7.95
C ILE A 192 -16.14 24.18 -6.44
N VAL A 193 -17.40 24.02 -6.03
CA VAL A 193 -17.76 23.89 -4.62
C VAL A 193 -17.51 22.44 -4.18
N ALA A 194 -16.49 22.22 -3.35
CA ALA A 194 -16.12 20.89 -2.85
C ALA A 194 -16.93 20.44 -1.63
N GLU A 195 -17.35 21.39 -0.79
CA GLU A 195 -18.06 21.12 0.46
C GLU A 195 -19.17 22.16 0.69
N GLY A 196 -20.20 21.77 1.45
CA GLY A 196 -21.30 22.70 1.81
C GLY A 196 -22.40 22.82 0.75
N LEU A 197 -22.52 21.88 -0.17
CA LEU A 197 -23.50 21.89 -1.27
C LEU A 197 -24.94 22.17 -0.83
N LYS A 198 -25.35 21.68 0.36
CA LYS A 198 -26.69 21.91 0.92
C LYS A 198 -27.03 23.38 1.16
N LYS A 199 -26.01 24.24 1.28
CA LYS A 199 -26.18 25.69 1.51
C LYS A 199 -26.17 26.52 0.21
N VAL A 200 -25.76 25.89 -0.89
CA VAL A 200 -25.61 26.55 -2.19
C VAL A 200 -26.94 26.49 -2.96
N ARG A 201 -27.39 27.63 -3.46
CA ARG A 201 -28.52 27.70 -4.38
C ARG A 201 -28.03 27.94 -5.80
N PRO A 202 -28.67 27.36 -6.83
CA PRO A 202 -28.35 27.66 -8.22
C PRO A 202 -28.41 29.17 -8.49
N ARG A 203 -27.37 29.72 -9.13
CA ARG A 203 -27.19 31.16 -9.40
C ARG A 203 -27.09 32.03 -8.12
N GLY A 204 -26.86 31.41 -6.96
CA GLY A 204 -26.64 32.12 -5.70
C GLY A 204 -25.24 32.68 -5.57
N LYS A 205 -25.09 33.88 -5.00
CA LYS A 205 -23.77 34.37 -4.58
C LYS A 205 -23.25 33.57 -3.40
N ILE A 206 -22.00 33.19 -3.46
CA ILE A 206 -21.31 32.45 -2.42
C ILE A 206 -20.05 33.19 -1.99
N ASN A 207 -19.62 32.98 -0.75
CA ASN A 207 -18.27 33.37 -0.29
C ASN A 207 -17.38 32.15 -0.32
N PRO A 208 -16.59 31.91 -1.39
CA PRO A 208 -15.74 30.74 -1.48
C PRO A 208 -14.58 30.86 -0.49
N ILE A 209 -14.36 29.79 0.25
CA ILE A 209 -13.22 29.65 1.13
C ILE A 209 -12.34 28.57 0.53
N GLU A 210 -11.09 28.90 0.21
CA GLU A 210 -10.18 27.91 -0.36
C GLU A 210 -9.89 26.80 0.65
N LYS A 211 -10.11 25.55 0.22
CA LYS A 211 -9.85 24.38 1.03
C LYS A 211 -8.37 24.35 1.44
N GLY A 212 -8.11 24.49 2.74
CA GLY A 212 -6.74 24.47 3.30
C GLY A 212 -6.28 25.79 3.93
N LYS A 213 -6.88 26.93 3.61
CA LYS A 213 -6.47 28.24 4.19
C LYS A 213 -7.09 28.53 5.57
N GLU A 214 -8.27 28.01 5.87
CA GLU A 214 -8.95 28.32 7.15
C GLU A 214 -8.42 27.58 8.38
N LYS A 215 -7.94 26.34 8.23
CA LYS A 215 -7.47 25.56 9.39
C LYS A 215 -6.14 26.03 9.95
N SER A 216 -5.34 26.78 9.20
CA SER A 216 -4.03 27.25 9.66
C SER A 216 -4.08 28.58 10.41
N ALA A 217 -4.95 29.53 10.00
CA ALA A 217 -4.92 30.88 10.57
C ALA A 217 -5.73 31.04 11.87
N SER A 218 -6.91 30.41 11.98
CA SER A 218 -7.77 30.56 13.17
C SER A 218 -7.35 29.64 14.33
N ASN A 219 -6.94 28.41 14.03
CA ASN A 219 -6.47 27.47 15.04
C ASN A 219 -5.08 27.82 15.57
N TRP A 220 -4.21 28.40 14.74
CA TRP A 220 -2.91 28.92 15.18
C TRP A 220 -3.08 30.09 16.13
N LYS A 221 -3.94 31.08 15.80
CA LYS A 221 -4.19 32.24 16.68
C LYS A 221 -4.86 31.84 18.01
N LYS A 222 -5.77 30.86 18.02
CA LYS A 222 -6.35 30.31 19.25
C LYS A 222 -5.34 29.54 20.07
N LYS A 223 -4.55 28.64 19.46
CA LYS A 223 -3.48 27.90 20.16
C LYS A 223 -2.35 28.80 20.65
N ALA A 224 -2.01 29.87 19.93
CA ALA A 224 -1.00 30.85 20.37
C ALA A 224 -1.50 31.71 21.54
N LYS A 225 -2.80 32.10 21.57
CA LYS A 225 -3.40 32.79 22.71
C LYS A 225 -3.49 31.88 23.96
N THR A 226 -3.87 30.62 23.82
CA THR A 226 -3.94 29.65 24.91
C THR A 226 -2.55 29.39 25.49
N ARG A 227 -1.54 29.17 24.62
CA ARG A 227 -0.13 29.00 25.07
C ARG A 227 0.45 30.23 25.79
N LYS A 228 0.11 31.46 25.37
CA LYS A 228 0.51 32.68 26.08
C LYS A 228 -0.17 32.84 27.44
N ASN A 229 -1.40 32.40 27.60
CA ASN A 229 -2.13 32.44 28.85
C ASN A 229 -1.67 31.36 29.83
N ASP A 230 -1.34 30.16 29.31
CA ASP A 230 -0.80 29.07 30.14
C ASP A 230 0.64 29.32 30.58
N ALA A 231 1.45 29.97 29.74
CA ALA A 231 2.80 30.44 30.13
C ALA A 231 2.76 31.53 31.22
N LYS A 232 1.73 32.40 31.24
CA LYS A 232 1.53 33.40 32.30
C LYS A 232 0.96 32.80 33.60
N LYS A 233 0.38 31.59 33.59
CA LYS A 233 -0.18 30.91 34.76
C LYS A 233 0.78 29.91 35.43
N GLY A 234 2.03 29.83 35.01
CA GLY A 234 3.06 29.02 35.70
C GLY A 234 2.79 27.51 35.73
N LYS A 235 1.99 26.96 34.77
CA LYS A 235 1.65 25.53 34.73
C LYS A 235 2.43 24.73 33.66
N PHE A 236 3.74 24.90 33.57
CA PHE A 236 4.60 24.03 32.76
C PHE A 236 5.81 23.53 33.57
N ASP A 237 5.51 22.57 34.44
CA ASP A 237 6.53 21.96 35.31
C ASP A 237 7.13 20.66 34.73
N TRP A 238 6.82 20.32 33.48
CA TRP A 238 7.35 19.10 32.86
C TRP A 238 8.71 19.29 32.19
N LEU A 239 9.07 20.51 31.81
CA LEU A 239 10.39 20.82 31.23
C LEU A 239 11.54 20.72 32.24
N LYS A 240 11.25 20.78 33.55
CA LYS A 240 12.25 20.57 34.63
C LYS A 240 12.60 19.08 34.81
N LYS A 241 11.73 18.16 34.40
CA LYS A 241 12.01 16.71 34.46
C LYS A 241 12.92 16.19 33.34
N LEU A 242 13.09 16.92 32.24
CA LEU A 242 14.01 16.56 31.15
C LEU A 242 15.48 16.89 31.41
N ASN A 243 15.77 17.75 32.37
CA ASN A 243 17.15 18.11 32.75
C ASN A 243 17.79 17.17 33.79
N ILE A 244 17.01 16.23 34.36
CA ILE A 244 17.53 15.29 35.36
C ILE A 244 18.20 14.08 34.69
N PHE A 245 17.84 13.78 33.43
CA PHE A 245 18.43 12.65 32.69
C PHE A 245 19.72 12.96 31.93
N LYS A 246 20.19 14.22 31.92
CA LYS A 246 21.40 14.62 31.19
C LYS A 246 22.63 14.76 32.08
N LYS A 247 22.53 14.42 33.39
CA LYS A 247 23.62 14.59 34.36
C LYS A 247 24.23 13.29 34.93
N SER A 248 23.85 12.12 34.38
CA SER A 248 24.36 10.83 34.89
C SER A 248 25.34 10.09 33.99
N ASP A 249 25.69 10.60 32.79
CA ASP A 249 26.58 9.89 31.86
C ASP A 249 27.96 10.50 31.64
N THR A 250 28.44 11.36 32.55
CA THR A 250 29.78 11.97 32.40
C THR A 250 30.72 11.75 33.59
N GLU A 251 30.49 10.75 34.44
CA GLU A 251 31.49 10.37 35.46
C GLU A 251 31.67 8.86 35.54
N LYS A 252 32.34 8.29 34.52
CA LYS A 252 33.11 7.03 34.66
C LYS A 252 34.04 6.85 33.45
N LYS A 253 35.05 7.69 33.35
CA LYS A 253 36.33 7.33 32.71
C LYS A 253 37.43 8.17 33.38
N GLY A 254 38.19 7.50 34.25
CA GLY A 254 39.39 8.05 34.85
C GLY A 254 39.72 7.41 36.19
N LYS A 255 40.16 6.15 36.14
CA LYS A 255 41.32 5.65 36.91
C LYS A 255 41.59 4.22 36.48
#